data_5d86289efafd3c160892d43c7bc09840
#
_entry.id   5d86289efafd3c160892d43c7bc09840
#
_cell.length_a   1.000
_cell.length_b   1.000
_cell.length_c   1.000
_cell.angle_alpha   90.00
_cell.angle_beta   90.00
_cell.angle_gamma   90.00
#
_symmetry.space_group_name_H-M   'P 1'
#
loop_
_entity.id
_entity.type
_entity.pdbx_description
1 polymer ?
#
loop_
_entity_poly.entity_id
_entity_poly.type
_entity_poly.pdbx_seq_one_letter_code
_entity_poly.pdbx_strand_id
1 'polypeptide(L)'
;MKAETLLPLGKVDPGLRAPETALDIHTVAEDAALVESLGYDGLMVEDTKQDPYIVMALAAQATHRMKVGTAVAIAFPRSPTVTAMTAWTLQKLARGRFTLGLGTQVKGHIERRYGMQWHAPGPWMRDYVLALRALWDSWQQRTKIDFHSRHYDLTLQVPLFTPEPIEHPDIPVHLAAVNPYLCQVAGEVADGVRPHPVCTAHYIEQVMWPALRTGALKTGRSLEGFEVAIKPLIATAADAAGLQTRIRDVRARVAFYASTPAYAPCFEIHGLGELSREMQILSRAQRWEEMPDRITDEVLNLYAVVGTYDEIVGRLRERYGRLVTNCEFSIPVRGPADAERLRDMVTALQAP
;
A
#
# COMPACT_ATOMS: atom_id res chain seq x y z
N MET A 1 6.37 -11.09 -11.54
CA MET A 1 5.59 -10.15 -10.67
C MET A 1 5.46 -8.82 -11.42
N LYS A 2 4.37 -8.05 -11.21
CA LYS A 2 4.28 -6.67 -11.65
C LYS A 2 5.18 -5.78 -10.79
N ALA A 3 5.85 -4.81 -11.40
CA ALA A 3 6.68 -3.85 -10.69
C ALA A 3 5.90 -2.55 -10.41
N GLU A 4 5.83 -2.15 -9.15
CA GLU A 4 5.25 -0.87 -8.73
C GLU A 4 6.31 0.01 -8.06
N THR A 5 6.09 1.31 -8.05
CA THR A 5 6.90 2.25 -7.26
C THR A 5 6.05 3.36 -6.66
N LEU A 6 6.66 4.12 -5.73
CA LEU A 6 6.06 5.32 -5.12
C LEU A 6 6.76 6.59 -5.61
N LEU A 7 6.10 7.72 -5.45
CA LEU A 7 6.73 9.04 -5.52
C LEU A 7 7.14 9.55 -4.12
N PRO A 8 8.27 10.27 -4.05
CA PRO A 8 9.24 10.53 -5.12
C PRO A 8 9.99 9.25 -5.51
N LEU A 9 10.33 9.14 -6.80
CA LEU A 9 11.04 7.97 -7.33
C LEU A 9 12.37 7.75 -6.59
N GLY A 10 12.65 6.49 -6.27
CA GLY A 10 13.85 6.13 -5.54
C GLY A 10 13.84 6.53 -4.07
N LYS A 11 12.67 6.85 -3.52
CA LYS A 11 12.51 7.09 -2.09
C LYS A 11 13.08 5.90 -1.32
N VAL A 12 14.06 6.19 -0.48
CA VAL A 12 14.64 5.23 0.44
C VAL A 12 14.14 5.54 1.83
N ASP A 13 13.76 4.51 2.58
CA ASP A 13 13.39 4.70 3.98
C ASP A 13 14.62 5.21 4.77
N PRO A 14 14.55 6.45 5.32
CA PRO A 14 15.73 7.08 5.92
C PRO A 14 16.01 6.60 7.36
N GLY A 15 15.36 5.54 7.83
CA GLY A 15 15.35 5.19 9.24
C GLY A 15 14.40 6.07 10.06
N LEU A 16 14.59 6.14 11.39
CA LEU A 16 13.60 6.77 12.27
C LEU A 16 13.75 8.29 12.42
N ARG A 17 14.92 8.86 12.16
CA ARG A 17 15.23 10.26 12.47
C ARG A 17 15.68 11.11 11.29
N ALA A 18 16.07 10.49 10.20
CA ALA A 18 16.43 11.25 9.02
C ALA A 18 15.19 11.84 8.34
N PRO A 19 15.27 13.03 7.78
CA PRO A 19 14.14 13.61 7.06
C PRO A 19 13.83 12.78 5.81
N GLU A 20 12.55 12.49 5.59
CA GLU A 20 12.09 11.91 4.34
C GLU A 20 12.25 12.90 3.19
N THR A 21 12.62 12.40 2.01
CA THR A 21 12.55 13.19 0.78
C THR A 21 11.10 13.64 0.56
N ALA A 22 10.89 14.94 0.54
CA ALA A 22 9.57 15.50 0.29
C ALA A 22 9.17 15.30 -1.18
N LEU A 23 7.90 14.97 -1.42
CA LEU A 23 7.32 15.00 -2.75
C LEU A 23 7.16 16.47 -3.18
N ASP A 24 7.78 16.87 -4.29
CA ASP A 24 7.50 18.13 -4.94
C ASP A 24 6.29 17.96 -5.86
N ILE A 25 5.21 18.66 -5.56
CA ILE A 25 3.97 18.60 -6.36
C ILE A 25 4.18 19.10 -7.78
N HIS A 26 5.15 19.97 -8.01
CA HIS A 26 5.43 20.57 -9.33
C HIS A 26 6.15 19.60 -10.28
N THR A 27 6.86 18.59 -9.75
CA THR A 27 7.58 17.58 -10.57
C THR A 27 6.79 16.31 -10.80
N VAL A 28 5.62 16.13 -10.18
CA VAL A 28 4.84 14.89 -10.24
C VAL A 28 4.59 14.41 -11.68
N ALA A 29 4.27 15.31 -12.60
CA ALA A 29 3.99 14.96 -13.98
C ALA A 29 5.24 14.40 -14.68
N GLU A 30 6.39 15.05 -14.50
CA GLU A 30 7.68 14.65 -15.07
C GLU A 30 8.16 13.33 -14.44
N ASP A 31 8.06 13.21 -13.13
CA ASP A 31 8.44 12.01 -12.39
C ASP A 31 7.56 10.81 -12.81
N ALA A 32 6.26 11.00 -13.00
CA ALA A 32 5.35 9.96 -13.46
C ALA A 32 5.68 9.50 -14.90
N ALA A 33 5.99 10.43 -15.79
CA ALA A 33 6.42 10.12 -17.15
C ALA A 33 7.76 9.35 -17.16
N LEU A 34 8.71 9.73 -16.29
CA LEU A 34 9.96 9.01 -16.10
C LEU A 34 9.69 7.58 -15.62
N VAL A 35 8.86 7.39 -14.58
CA VAL A 35 8.49 6.06 -14.04
C VAL A 35 7.90 5.18 -15.15
N GLU A 36 6.98 5.71 -15.95
CA GLU A 36 6.43 4.97 -17.09
C GLU A 36 7.49 4.59 -18.12
N SER A 37 8.45 5.49 -18.40
CA SER A 37 9.55 5.25 -19.33
C SER A 37 10.53 4.16 -18.86
N LEU A 38 10.62 3.96 -17.54
CA LEU A 38 11.42 2.92 -16.92
C LEU A 38 10.75 1.53 -16.96
N GLY A 39 9.50 1.45 -17.44
CA GLY A 39 8.81 0.18 -17.66
C GLY A 39 8.00 -0.34 -16.47
N TYR A 40 7.73 0.48 -15.47
CA TYR A 40 6.88 0.07 -14.35
C TYR A 40 5.43 -0.21 -14.78
N ASP A 41 4.80 -1.19 -14.12
CA ASP A 41 3.39 -1.53 -14.28
C ASP A 41 2.48 -0.58 -13.49
N GLY A 42 2.98 0.00 -12.41
CA GLY A 42 2.18 0.86 -11.53
C GLY A 42 2.98 1.94 -10.80
N LEU A 43 2.36 3.12 -10.68
CA LEU A 43 2.81 4.23 -9.86
C LEU A 43 1.77 4.51 -8.78
N MET A 44 2.20 4.45 -7.53
CA MET A 44 1.33 4.62 -6.37
C MET A 44 1.75 5.84 -5.55
N VAL A 45 0.85 6.32 -4.68
CA VAL A 45 1.15 7.38 -3.72
C VAL A 45 0.54 7.09 -2.36
N GLU A 46 1.27 7.47 -1.31
CA GLU A 46 0.82 7.41 0.08
C GLU A 46 0.08 8.69 0.50
N ASP A 47 -0.96 8.58 1.33
CA ASP A 47 -1.66 9.72 1.95
C ASP A 47 -0.88 10.17 3.20
N THR A 48 0.12 11.03 2.99
CA THR A 48 1.00 11.52 4.06
C THR A 48 0.98 13.05 4.19
N LYS A 49 1.75 13.76 3.37
CA LYS A 49 1.93 15.21 3.40
C LYS A 49 1.19 15.94 2.28
N GLN A 50 0.85 15.24 1.21
CA GLN A 50 0.08 15.74 0.06
C GLN A 50 -1.24 14.97 -0.04
N ASP A 51 -2.26 15.56 -0.65
CA ASP A 51 -3.48 14.82 -0.99
C ASP A 51 -3.19 13.82 -2.11
N PRO A 52 -3.39 12.50 -1.87
CA PRO A 52 -3.01 11.47 -2.81
C PRO A 52 -3.80 11.52 -4.12
N TYR A 53 -5.02 12.01 -4.10
CA TYR A 53 -5.86 12.07 -5.29
C TYR A 53 -5.42 13.19 -6.24
N ILE A 54 -4.97 14.32 -5.71
CA ILE A 54 -4.40 15.42 -6.52
C ILE A 54 -3.10 14.94 -7.17
N VAL A 55 -2.22 14.28 -6.42
CA VAL A 55 -0.98 13.71 -6.95
C VAL A 55 -1.29 12.73 -8.07
N MET A 56 -2.28 11.84 -7.88
CA MET A 56 -2.64 10.85 -8.90
C MET A 56 -3.33 11.48 -10.12
N ALA A 57 -4.01 12.60 -9.98
CA ALA A 57 -4.56 13.32 -11.14
C ALA A 57 -3.45 13.84 -12.06
N LEU A 58 -2.39 14.43 -11.49
CA LEU A 58 -1.21 14.88 -12.24
C LEU A 58 -0.48 13.72 -12.92
N ALA A 59 -0.27 12.62 -12.18
CA ALA A 59 0.36 11.43 -12.71
C ALA A 59 -0.46 10.77 -13.83
N ALA A 60 -1.78 10.66 -13.66
CA ALA A 60 -2.68 10.06 -14.64
C ALA A 60 -2.69 10.82 -15.97
N GLN A 61 -2.58 12.14 -15.92
CA GLN A 61 -2.54 12.99 -17.11
C GLN A 61 -1.20 12.88 -17.86
N ALA A 62 -0.10 12.63 -17.15
CA ALA A 62 1.25 12.53 -17.71
C ALA A 62 1.61 11.12 -18.18
N THR A 63 0.77 10.11 -17.98
CA THR A 63 1.02 8.71 -18.30
C THR A 63 -0.07 8.11 -19.19
N HIS A 64 0.27 7.02 -19.93
CA HIS A 64 -0.62 6.47 -20.96
C HIS A 64 -0.91 4.97 -20.80
N ARG A 65 -0.03 4.19 -20.17
CA ARG A 65 -0.10 2.72 -20.05
C ARG A 65 -0.07 2.24 -18.62
N MET A 66 0.79 2.88 -17.81
CA MET A 66 1.05 2.50 -16.43
C MET A 66 -0.21 2.70 -15.56
N LYS A 67 -0.52 1.77 -14.66
CA LYS A 67 -1.53 1.95 -13.62
C LYS A 67 -1.10 3.08 -12.67
N VAL A 68 -2.05 3.86 -12.20
CA VAL A 68 -1.85 4.90 -11.18
C VAL A 68 -2.82 4.65 -10.03
N GLY A 69 -2.38 4.91 -8.80
CA GLY A 69 -3.27 4.62 -7.67
C GLY A 69 -2.77 5.10 -6.32
N THR A 70 -3.56 4.86 -5.31
CA THR A 70 -3.21 5.17 -3.92
C THR A 70 -2.74 3.91 -3.18
N ALA A 71 -1.69 4.04 -2.36
CA ALA A 71 -1.13 2.94 -1.56
C ALA A 71 -0.69 3.40 -0.16
N VAL A 72 -1.64 3.85 0.66
CA VAL A 72 -3.08 3.90 0.50
C VAL A 72 -3.63 5.26 0.89
N ALA A 73 -4.79 5.66 0.35
CA ALA A 73 -5.55 6.80 0.86
C ALA A 73 -6.25 6.44 2.17
N ILE A 74 -6.35 7.41 3.08
CA ILE A 74 -7.05 7.23 4.37
C ILE A 74 -8.55 7.37 4.13
N ALA A 75 -9.31 6.29 4.33
CA ALA A 75 -10.72 6.22 3.98
C ALA A 75 -11.61 7.08 4.86
N PHE A 76 -11.56 6.88 6.17
CA PHE A 76 -12.60 7.34 7.11
C PHE A 76 -12.81 8.85 7.21
N PRO A 77 -11.79 9.72 7.06
CA PRO A 77 -11.99 11.16 7.04
C PRO A 77 -12.77 11.69 5.81
N ARG A 78 -12.92 10.85 4.79
CA ARG A 78 -13.68 11.18 3.57
C ARG A 78 -14.95 10.35 3.54
N SER A 79 -16.11 10.97 3.25
CA SER A 79 -17.32 10.17 3.08
C SER A 79 -17.20 9.25 1.87
N PRO A 80 -17.90 8.08 1.86
CA PRO A 80 -17.90 7.20 0.68
C PRO A 80 -18.29 7.93 -0.60
N THR A 81 -19.28 8.83 -0.53
CA THR A 81 -19.72 9.60 -1.70
C THR A 81 -18.62 10.50 -2.26
N VAL A 82 -17.87 11.20 -1.40
CA VAL A 82 -16.75 12.04 -1.83
C VAL A 82 -15.66 11.19 -2.48
N THR A 83 -15.30 10.07 -1.85
CA THR A 83 -14.28 9.15 -2.39
C THR A 83 -14.76 8.49 -3.69
N ALA A 84 -16.04 8.10 -3.78
CA ALA A 84 -16.60 7.53 -4.99
C ALA A 84 -16.53 8.51 -6.17
N MET A 85 -16.89 9.78 -5.97
CA MET A 85 -16.81 10.83 -7.01
C MET A 85 -15.36 11.08 -7.43
N THR A 86 -14.45 11.14 -6.48
CA THR A 86 -13.02 11.33 -6.76
C THR A 86 -12.46 10.17 -7.57
N ALA A 87 -12.72 8.92 -7.15
CA ALA A 87 -12.24 7.73 -7.83
C ALA A 87 -12.86 7.59 -9.24
N TRP A 88 -14.15 7.93 -9.40
CA TRP A 88 -14.83 7.95 -10.69
C TRP A 88 -14.21 8.94 -11.67
N THR A 89 -13.91 10.13 -11.17
CA THR A 89 -13.25 11.18 -11.96
C THR A 89 -11.83 10.77 -12.36
N LEU A 90 -11.07 10.18 -11.41
CA LEU A 90 -9.71 9.69 -11.67
C LEU A 90 -9.71 8.51 -12.64
N GLN A 91 -10.65 7.59 -12.52
CA GLN A 91 -10.80 6.46 -13.44
C GLN A 91 -11.06 6.93 -14.88
N LYS A 92 -11.94 7.93 -15.04
CA LYS A 92 -12.19 8.57 -16.34
C LYS A 92 -10.94 9.27 -16.87
N LEU A 93 -10.25 10.06 -16.04
CA LEU A 93 -9.02 10.75 -16.40
C LEU A 93 -7.90 9.77 -16.79
N ALA A 94 -7.74 8.71 -16.01
CA ALA A 94 -6.74 7.66 -16.23
C ALA A 94 -7.15 6.65 -17.33
N ARG A 95 -8.33 6.77 -17.94
CA ARG A 95 -8.84 5.85 -18.98
C ARG A 95 -8.78 4.38 -18.52
N GLY A 96 -9.32 4.10 -17.34
CA GLY A 96 -9.39 2.74 -16.79
C GLY A 96 -8.15 2.26 -16.03
N ARG A 97 -7.11 3.10 -15.85
CA ARG A 97 -5.85 2.71 -15.20
C ARG A 97 -5.77 3.03 -13.70
N PHE A 98 -6.80 3.63 -13.12
CA PHE A 98 -6.78 4.01 -11.71
C PHE A 98 -7.09 2.83 -10.79
N THR A 99 -6.34 2.69 -9.71
CA THR A 99 -6.56 1.72 -8.63
C THR A 99 -6.74 2.48 -7.31
N LEU A 100 -7.85 2.22 -6.61
CA LEU A 100 -8.15 2.85 -5.33
C LEU A 100 -7.64 1.98 -4.17
N GLY A 101 -6.49 2.32 -3.62
CA GLY A 101 -6.01 1.71 -2.38
C GLY A 101 -6.50 2.49 -1.16
N LEU A 102 -7.11 1.81 -0.19
CA LEU A 102 -7.71 2.37 1.01
C LEU A 102 -7.11 1.79 2.29
N GLY A 103 -6.94 2.64 3.29
CA GLY A 103 -6.50 2.25 4.63
C GLY A 103 -7.35 2.86 5.73
N THR A 104 -7.40 2.17 6.87
CA THR A 104 -8.21 2.56 8.04
C THR A 104 -7.57 3.68 8.86
N GLN A 105 -6.26 3.85 8.74
CA GLN A 105 -5.44 4.60 9.69
C GLN A 105 -5.61 4.05 11.13
N VAL A 106 -4.94 4.62 12.11
CA VAL A 106 -5.06 4.24 13.52
C VAL A 106 -5.98 5.18 14.30
N LYS A 107 -6.60 4.67 15.38
CA LYS A 107 -7.56 5.40 16.21
C LYS A 107 -7.09 6.81 16.56
N GLY A 108 -5.85 6.96 17.04
CA GLY A 108 -5.32 8.25 17.47
C GLY A 108 -5.30 9.32 16.39
N HIS A 109 -5.07 8.94 15.13
CA HIS A 109 -5.13 9.87 13.99
C HIS A 109 -6.58 10.20 13.63
N ILE A 110 -7.48 9.21 13.60
CA ILE A 110 -8.89 9.45 13.28
C ILE A 110 -9.52 10.42 14.29
N GLU A 111 -9.28 10.21 15.58
CA GLU A 111 -9.88 11.07 16.61
C GLU A 111 -9.19 12.42 16.74
N ARG A 112 -7.85 12.46 16.82
CA ARG A 112 -7.12 13.68 17.21
C ARG A 112 -6.60 14.51 16.05
N ARG A 113 -6.35 13.88 14.87
CA ARG A 113 -5.92 14.60 13.67
C ARG A 113 -7.12 14.98 12.79
N TYR A 114 -8.09 14.07 12.67
CA TYR A 114 -9.25 14.26 11.80
C TYR A 114 -10.54 14.67 12.54
N GLY A 115 -10.55 14.64 13.88
CA GLY A 115 -11.69 15.07 14.67
C GLY A 115 -12.95 14.19 14.53
N MET A 116 -12.78 12.92 14.16
CA MET A 116 -13.88 12.00 13.90
C MET A 116 -14.03 10.97 15.02
N GLN A 117 -15.25 10.46 15.19
CA GLN A 117 -15.49 9.33 16.09
C GLN A 117 -14.90 8.04 15.52
N TRP A 118 -14.19 7.28 16.37
CA TRP A 118 -13.66 5.98 16.00
C TRP A 118 -14.73 4.89 16.09
N HIS A 119 -14.79 4.05 15.08
CA HIS A 119 -15.55 2.82 15.05
C HIS A 119 -14.62 1.61 14.82
N ALA A 120 -15.12 0.39 15.05
CA ALA A 120 -14.38 -0.83 14.75
C ALA A 120 -13.99 -0.84 13.24
N PRO A 121 -12.69 -0.84 12.93
CA PRO A 121 -12.23 -0.49 11.56
C PRO A 121 -12.63 -1.51 10.50
N GLY A 122 -12.70 -2.80 10.83
CA GLY A 122 -13.04 -3.83 9.86
C GLY A 122 -14.49 -3.74 9.35
N PRO A 123 -15.52 -3.76 10.23
CA PRO A 123 -16.91 -3.56 9.80
C PRO A 123 -17.11 -2.20 9.12
N TRP A 124 -16.44 -1.16 9.60
CA TRP A 124 -16.54 0.16 9.01
C TRP A 124 -15.95 0.21 7.60
N MET A 125 -14.78 -0.40 7.37
CA MET A 125 -14.18 -0.50 6.04
C MET A 125 -15.01 -1.35 5.08
N ARG A 126 -15.60 -2.46 5.58
CA ARG A 126 -16.51 -3.27 4.78
C ARG A 126 -17.70 -2.44 4.25
N ASP A 127 -18.38 -1.73 5.15
CA ASP A 127 -19.52 -0.89 4.77
C ASP A 127 -19.09 0.25 3.85
N TYR A 128 -17.90 0.80 4.05
CA TYR A 128 -17.32 1.84 3.21
C TYR A 128 -17.14 1.36 1.75
N VAL A 129 -16.51 0.20 1.55
CA VAL A 129 -16.30 -0.35 0.21
C VAL A 129 -17.63 -0.74 -0.45
N LEU A 130 -18.56 -1.32 0.29
CA LEU A 130 -19.89 -1.64 -0.24
C LEU A 130 -20.66 -0.38 -0.65
N ALA A 131 -20.53 0.71 0.10
CA ALA A 131 -21.11 2.01 -0.27
C ALA A 131 -20.50 2.58 -1.56
N LEU A 132 -19.18 2.45 -1.75
CA LEU A 132 -18.51 2.83 -3.02
C LEU A 132 -19.10 2.03 -4.21
N ARG A 133 -19.20 0.70 -4.06
CA ARG A 133 -19.76 -0.17 -5.11
C ARG A 133 -21.19 0.22 -5.45
N ALA A 134 -22.04 0.41 -4.43
CA ALA A 134 -23.44 0.80 -4.64
C ALA A 134 -23.57 2.15 -5.37
N LEU A 135 -22.71 3.13 -5.05
CA LEU A 135 -22.67 4.42 -5.72
C LEU A 135 -22.26 4.27 -7.20
N TRP A 136 -21.16 3.55 -7.47
CA TRP A 136 -20.69 3.34 -8.85
C TRP A 136 -21.69 2.55 -9.69
N ASP A 137 -22.30 1.51 -9.15
CA ASP A 137 -23.34 0.74 -9.83
C ASP A 137 -24.56 1.62 -10.15
N SER A 138 -25.00 2.42 -9.17
CA SER A 138 -26.11 3.37 -9.34
C SER A 138 -25.83 4.38 -10.47
N TRP A 139 -24.62 4.95 -10.52
CA TRP A 139 -24.24 5.91 -11.56
C TRP A 139 -24.10 5.25 -12.93
N GLN A 140 -23.47 4.08 -13.00
CA GLN A 140 -23.27 3.36 -14.26
C GLN A 140 -24.58 2.89 -14.87
N GLN A 141 -25.48 2.36 -14.04
CA GLN A 141 -26.79 1.82 -14.48
C GLN A 141 -27.89 2.90 -14.52
N ARG A 142 -27.58 4.12 -14.10
CA ARG A 142 -28.57 5.22 -13.98
C ARG A 142 -29.78 4.85 -13.11
N THR A 143 -29.54 4.07 -12.06
CA THR A 143 -30.55 3.67 -11.08
C THR A 143 -30.50 4.54 -9.85
N LYS A 144 -31.60 4.61 -9.10
CA LYS A 144 -31.62 5.34 -7.83
C LYS A 144 -30.79 4.60 -6.78
N ILE A 145 -29.95 5.33 -6.05
CA ILE A 145 -29.22 4.79 -4.89
C ILE A 145 -30.19 4.45 -3.76
N ASP A 146 -30.02 3.27 -3.17
CA ASP A 146 -30.74 2.80 -1.98
C ASP A 146 -29.81 1.85 -1.21
N PHE A 147 -28.91 2.44 -0.43
CA PHE A 147 -27.88 1.69 0.31
C PHE A 147 -28.01 1.97 1.80
N HIS A 148 -28.14 0.90 2.59
CA HIS A 148 -28.26 0.92 4.02
C HIS A 148 -27.22 -0.01 4.65
N SER A 149 -26.49 0.49 5.64
CA SER A 149 -25.56 -0.30 6.44
C SER A 149 -25.50 0.24 7.87
N ARG A 150 -24.68 -0.38 8.71
CA ARG A 150 -24.46 0.12 10.08
C ARG A 150 -23.85 1.53 10.11
N HIS A 151 -23.02 1.87 9.11
CA HIS A 151 -22.21 3.09 9.14
C HIS A 151 -22.65 4.13 8.13
N TYR A 152 -23.42 3.74 7.12
CA TYR A 152 -23.81 4.63 6.01
C TYR A 152 -25.23 4.38 5.55
N ASP A 153 -25.96 5.49 5.35
CA ASP A 153 -27.30 5.55 4.79
C ASP A 153 -27.28 6.48 3.56
N LEU A 154 -27.35 5.92 2.34
CA LEU A 154 -27.26 6.66 1.09
C LEU A 154 -28.53 6.45 0.27
N THR A 155 -29.46 7.40 0.35
CA THR A 155 -30.80 7.30 -0.27
C THR A 155 -31.16 8.53 -1.12
N LEU A 156 -30.30 9.56 -1.12
CA LEU A 156 -30.53 10.77 -1.88
C LEU A 156 -29.65 10.81 -3.13
N GLN A 157 -30.29 10.91 -4.28
CA GLN A 157 -29.62 11.10 -5.57
C GLN A 157 -30.44 12.07 -6.41
N VAL A 158 -29.84 13.17 -6.81
CA VAL A 158 -30.45 14.17 -7.68
C VAL A 158 -29.64 14.35 -8.96
N PRO A 159 -30.26 14.58 -10.13
CA PRO A 159 -29.57 14.58 -11.42
C PRO A 159 -28.37 15.53 -11.48
N LEU A 160 -28.47 16.71 -10.87
CA LEU A 160 -27.40 17.73 -10.88
C LEU A 160 -26.09 17.24 -10.23
N PHE A 161 -26.16 16.30 -9.28
CA PHE A 161 -25.01 15.78 -8.53
C PHE A 161 -24.68 14.32 -8.87
N THR A 162 -25.34 13.74 -9.86
CA THR A 162 -25.13 12.35 -10.29
C THR A 162 -24.14 12.33 -11.45
N PRO A 163 -22.95 11.69 -11.28
CA PRO A 163 -22.01 11.51 -12.38
C PRO A 163 -22.60 10.72 -13.55
N GLU A 164 -22.16 11.06 -14.76
CA GLU A 164 -22.48 10.27 -15.94
C GLU A 164 -21.73 8.93 -15.94
N PRO A 165 -22.29 7.88 -16.58
CA PRO A 165 -21.59 6.63 -16.83
C PRO A 165 -20.24 6.84 -17.51
N ILE A 166 -19.27 5.95 -17.24
CA ILE A 166 -17.92 5.99 -17.82
C ILE A 166 -17.62 4.69 -18.57
N GLU A 167 -16.61 4.73 -19.42
CA GLU A 167 -16.18 3.58 -20.25
C GLU A 167 -15.63 2.43 -19.41
N HIS A 168 -14.95 2.75 -18.28
CA HIS A 168 -14.29 1.78 -17.41
C HIS A 168 -14.83 1.88 -15.97
N PRO A 169 -16.05 1.39 -15.67
CA PRO A 169 -16.68 1.56 -14.35
C PRO A 169 -16.07 0.68 -13.25
N ASP A 170 -15.37 -0.39 -13.63
CA ASP A 170 -14.81 -1.37 -12.70
C ASP A 170 -13.51 -0.83 -12.08
N ILE A 171 -13.64 0.01 -11.05
CA ILE A 171 -12.51 0.58 -10.32
C ILE A 171 -11.98 -0.46 -9.34
N PRO A 172 -10.73 -0.96 -9.49
CA PRO A 172 -10.15 -1.88 -8.52
C PRO A 172 -9.97 -1.21 -7.15
N VAL A 173 -10.43 -1.89 -6.10
CA VAL A 173 -10.25 -1.46 -4.70
C VAL A 173 -9.28 -2.38 -3.99
N HIS A 174 -8.17 -1.83 -3.49
CA HIS A 174 -7.21 -2.55 -2.65
C HIS A 174 -7.32 -2.08 -1.21
N LEU A 175 -7.25 -3.00 -0.25
CA LEU A 175 -7.26 -2.66 1.17
C LEU A 175 -5.88 -2.89 1.82
N ALA A 176 -5.39 -1.88 2.56
CA ALA A 176 -4.28 -2.11 3.48
C ALA A 176 -4.76 -3.00 4.62
N ALA A 177 -4.14 -4.16 4.79
CA ALA A 177 -4.49 -5.09 5.85
C ALA A 177 -3.25 -5.73 6.48
N VAL A 178 -3.35 -5.96 7.80
CA VAL A 178 -2.35 -6.69 8.59
C VAL A 178 -3.03 -7.82 9.35
N ASN A 179 -4.07 -7.51 10.13
CA ASN A 179 -4.73 -8.50 10.96
C ASN A 179 -5.68 -9.42 10.15
N PRO A 180 -5.93 -10.65 10.63
CA PRO A 180 -6.75 -11.62 9.90
C PRO A 180 -8.17 -11.13 9.60
N TYR A 181 -8.78 -10.37 10.50
CA TYR A 181 -10.15 -9.89 10.29
C TYR A 181 -10.24 -8.89 9.12
N LEU A 182 -9.28 -7.96 9.03
CA LEU A 182 -9.27 -7.01 7.90
C LEU A 182 -8.89 -7.70 6.59
N CYS A 183 -8.07 -8.76 6.63
CA CYS A 183 -7.83 -9.63 5.48
C CYS A 183 -9.12 -10.36 5.04
N GLN A 184 -9.95 -10.85 5.99
CA GLN A 184 -11.27 -11.40 5.65
C GLN A 184 -12.14 -10.34 4.96
N VAL A 185 -12.20 -9.13 5.49
CA VAL A 185 -12.94 -8.03 4.85
C VAL A 185 -12.42 -7.76 3.44
N ALA A 186 -11.10 -7.75 3.24
CA ALA A 186 -10.53 -7.60 1.88
C ALA A 186 -11.00 -8.74 0.95
N GLY A 187 -11.01 -9.98 1.41
CA GLY A 187 -11.55 -11.13 0.66
C GLY A 187 -13.05 -10.99 0.36
N GLU A 188 -13.83 -10.39 1.26
CA GLU A 188 -15.28 -10.19 1.07
C GLU A 188 -15.61 -9.14 0.00
N VAL A 189 -14.89 -7.99 -0.04
CA VAL A 189 -15.35 -6.81 -0.77
C VAL A 189 -14.33 -6.13 -1.67
N ALA A 190 -13.02 -6.48 -1.56
CA ALA A 190 -11.94 -5.83 -2.32
C ALA A 190 -11.46 -6.67 -3.51
N ASP A 191 -10.68 -6.07 -4.40
CA ASP A 191 -10.06 -6.71 -5.56
C ASP A 191 -8.58 -6.99 -5.32
N GLY A 192 -8.04 -6.50 -4.20
CA GLY A 192 -6.68 -6.75 -3.79
C GLY A 192 -6.41 -6.35 -2.34
N VAL A 193 -5.25 -6.75 -1.86
CA VAL A 193 -4.73 -6.39 -0.56
C VAL A 193 -3.34 -5.79 -0.68
N ARG A 194 -3.04 -4.83 0.18
CA ARG A 194 -1.71 -4.23 0.34
C ARG A 194 -1.19 -4.58 1.74
N PRO A 195 -0.41 -5.66 1.87
CA PRO A 195 0.24 -6.02 3.12
C PRO A 195 1.16 -4.91 3.61
N HIS A 196 1.15 -4.65 4.92
CA HIS A 196 2.13 -3.74 5.51
C HIS A 196 3.55 -4.33 5.37
N PRO A 197 4.61 -3.52 5.25
CA PRO A 197 6.00 -3.99 5.17
C PRO A 197 6.45 -4.96 6.27
N VAL A 198 5.76 -4.98 7.41
CA VAL A 198 6.01 -5.92 8.52
C VAL A 198 5.50 -7.34 8.24
N CYS A 199 4.64 -7.52 7.23
CA CYS A 199 4.13 -8.83 6.86
C CYS A 199 5.18 -9.61 6.08
N THR A 200 5.80 -10.60 6.74
CA THR A 200 6.77 -11.49 6.10
C THR A 200 6.09 -12.41 5.07
N ALA A 201 6.87 -13.03 4.19
CA ALA A 201 6.37 -14.03 3.26
C ALA A 201 5.60 -15.15 4.00
N HIS A 202 6.14 -15.61 5.13
CA HIS A 202 5.50 -16.61 5.98
C HIS A 202 4.15 -16.12 6.55
N TYR A 203 4.08 -14.87 7.03
CA TYR A 203 2.83 -14.29 7.52
C TYR A 203 1.78 -14.16 6.41
N ILE A 204 2.19 -13.73 5.22
CA ILE A 204 1.30 -13.64 4.06
C ILE A 204 0.73 -15.02 3.71
N GLU A 205 1.57 -16.05 3.68
CA GLU A 205 1.18 -17.42 3.34
C GLU A 205 0.28 -18.05 4.41
N GLN A 206 0.69 -17.99 5.68
CA GLN A 206 0.05 -18.75 6.76
C GLN A 206 -1.13 -18.04 7.42
N VAL A 207 -1.20 -16.70 7.31
CA VAL A 207 -2.24 -15.91 7.99
C VAL A 207 -3.11 -15.15 7.00
N MET A 208 -2.50 -14.37 6.09
CA MET A 208 -3.28 -13.48 5.24
C MET A 208 -4.05 -14.26 4.16
N TRP A 209 -3.41 -15.16 3.41
CA TRP A 209 -4.09 -15.94 2.38
C TRP A 209 -5.24 -16.80 2.92
N PRO A 210 -5.12 -17.53 4.04
CA PRO A 210 -6.25 -18.22 4.64
C PRO A 210 -7.40 -17.29 5.04
N ALA A 211 -7.09 -16.13 5.61
CA ALA A 211 -8.09 -15.14 5.98
C ALA A 211 -8.81 -14.54 4.76
N LEU A 212 -8.08 -14.20 3.68
CA LEU A 212 -8.65 -13.74 2.41
C LEU A 212 -9.63 -14.77 1.83
N ARG A 213 -9.23 -16.04 1.79
CA ARG A 213 -10.09 -17.14 1.32
C ARG A 213 -11.35 -17.29 2.18
N THR A 214 -11.22 -17.19 3.50
CA THR A 214 -12.36 -17.21 4.42
C THR A 214 -13.34 -16.06 4.12
N GLY A 215 -12.83 -14.87 3.86
CA GLY A 215 -13.66 -13.72 3.46
C GLY A 215 -14.37 -13.94 2.14
N ALA A 216 -13.66 -14.38 1.11
CA ALA A 216 -14.22 -14.65 -0.20
C ALA A 216 -15.33 -15.71 -0.17
N LEU A 217 -15.14 -16.79 0.61
CA LEU A 217 -16.15 -17.84 0.80
C LEU A 217 -17.45 -17.34 1.41
N LYS A 218 -17.42 -16.35 2.32
CA LYS A 218 -18.63 -15.76 2.92
C LYS A 218 -19.55 -15.10 1.89
N THR A 219 -18.99 -14.57 0.83
CA THR A 219 -19.73 -13.87 -0.23
C THR A 219 -19.82 -14.66 -1.53
N GLY A 220 -19.28 -15.88 -1.56
CA GLY A 220 -19.25 -16.72 -2.76
C GLY A 220 -18.33 -16.17 -3.88
N ARG A 221 -17.37 -15.31 -3.56
CA ARG A 221 -16.46 -14.71 -4.54
C ARG A 221 -15.29 -15.65 -4.87
N SER A 222 -14.84 -15.60 -6.12
CA SER A 222 -13.52 -16.10 -6.50
C SER A 222 -12.43 -15.08 -6.14
N LEU A 223 -11.24 -15.57 -5.79
CA LEU A 223 -10.02 -14.76 -5.69
C LEU A 223 -9.17 -14.86 -6.96
N GLU A 224 -9.70 -15.34 -8.06
CA GLU A 224 -9.04 -15.28 -9.36
C GLU A 224 -8.82 -13.82 -9.75
N GLY A 225 -7.60 -13.47 -10.13
CA GLY A 225 -7.23 -12.08 -10.43
C GLY A 225 -7.06 -11.16 -9.21
N PHE A 226 -7.25 -11.68 -7.98
CA PHE A 226 -7.04 -10.90 -6.76
C PHE A 226 -5.57 -10.47 -6.62
N GLU A 227 -5.33 -9.18 -6.46
CA GLU A 227 -3.96 -8.64 -6.38
C GLU A 227 -3.45 -8.61 -4.92
N VAL A 228 -2.23 -9.09 -4.73
CA VAL A 228 -1.47 -8.92 -3.48
C VAL A 228 -0.26 -8.05 -3.81
N ALA A 229 -0.30 -6.79 -3.40
CA ALA A 229 0.70 -5.79 -3.74
C ALA A 229 1.55 -5.45 -2.49
N ILE A 230 2.76 -5.99 -2.43
CA ILE A 230 3.65 -5.79 -1.29
C ILE A 230 4.57 -4.58 -1.47
N LYS A 231 4.83 -3.88 -0.37
CA LYS A 231 5.95 -2.96 -0.17
C LYS A 231 6.96 -3.64 0.76
N PRO A 232 7.95 -4.38 0.24
CA PRO A 232 8.89 -5.09 1.09
C PRO A 232 9.87 -4.12 1.77
N LEU A 233 10.38 -4.49 2.95
CA LEU A 233 11.56 -3.84 3.50
C LEU A 233 12.79 -4.29 2.70
N ILE A 234 13.55 -3.33 2.19
CA ILE A 234 14.69 -3.59 1.32
C ILE A 234 15.92 -2.84 1.84
N ALA A 235 17.01 -3.57 2.07
CA ALA A 235 18.33 -2.98 2.25
C ALA A 235 19.17 -3.28 1.00
N THR A 236 19.35 -2.28 0.13
CA THR A 236 20.11 -2.45 -1.13
C THR A 236 20.98 -1.23 -1.42
N ALA A 237 22.13 -1.46 -2.04
CA ALA A 237 23.05 -0.44 -2.52
C ALA A 237 23.93 -0.97 -3.64
N ALA A 238 24.65 -0.07 -4.32
CA ALA A 238 25.58 -0.43 -5.39
C ALA A 238 26.79 -1.22 -4.90
N ASP A 239 27.22 -0.99 -3.66
CA ASP A 239 28.41 -1.59 -3.07
C ASP A 239 28.20 -2.00 -1.59
N ALA A 240 29.19 -2.70 -1.04
CA ALA A 240 29.14 -3.22 0.32
C ALA A 240 29.07 -2.11 1.39
N ALA A 241 29.73 -0.98 1.19
CA ALA A 241 29.75 0.12 2.15
C ALA A 241 28.38 0.81 2.24
N GLY A 242 27.78 1.10 1.09
CA GLY A 242 26.42 1.61 0.98
C GLY A 242 25.40 0.62 1.54
N LEU A 243 25.59 -0.68 1.30
CA LEU A 243 24.72 -1.72 1.81
C LEU A 243 24.70 -1.77 3.35
N GLN A 244 25.86 -1.63 4.00
CA GLN A 244 25.93 -1.57 5.47
C GLN A 244 25.16 -0.37 6.05
N THR A 245 25.15 0.75 5.34
CA THR A 245 24.33 1.91 5.74
C THR A 245 22.84 1.59 5.64
N ARG A 246 22.39 0.97 4.53
CA ARG A 246 20.99 0.57 4.34
C ARG A 246 20.55 -0.48 5.36
N ILE A 247 21.40 -1.43 5.69
CA ILE A 247 21.14 -2.43 6.73
C ILE A 247 20.83 -1.76 8.08
N ARG A 248 21.59 -0.75 8.48
CA ARG A 248 21.32 -0.01 9.73
C ARG A 248 19.98 0.71 9.70
N ASP A 249 19.64 1.37 8.59
CA ASP A 249 18.37 2.07 8.43
C ASP A 249 17.19 1.11 8.52
N VAL A 250 17.26 -0.01 7.81
CA VAL A 250 16.19 -1.03 7.79
C VAL A 250 16.07 -1.74 9.15
N ARG A 251 17.18 -1.99 9.83
CA ARG A 251 17.20 -2.55 11.19
C ARG A 251 16.43 -1.64 12.17
N ALA A 252 16.67 -0.32 12.10
CA ALA A 252 15.91 0.66 12.88
C ALA A 252 14.43 0.64 12.54
N ARG A 253 14.07 0.44 11.28
CA ARG A 253 12.67 0.34 10.85
C ARG A 253 11.99 -0.93 11.36
N VAL A 254 12.66 -2.08 11.31
CA VAL A 254 12.14 -3.34 11.89
C VAL A 254 11.90 -3.17 13.40
N ALA A 255 12.86 -2.56 14.13
CA ALA A 255 12.74 -2.28 15.55
C ALA A 255 11.52 -1.40 15.86
N PHE A 256 11.30 -0.34 15.07
CA PHE A 256 10.14 0.52 15.18
C PHE A 256 8.82 -0.26 14.97
N TYR A 257 8.75 -1.10 13.95
CA TYR A 257 7.55 -1.91 13.71
C TYR A 257 7.30 -2.92 14.84
N ALA A 258 8.37 -3.53 15.38
CA ALA A 258 8.28 -4.41 16.55
C ALA A 258 7.70 -3.69 17.79
N SER A 259 7.94 -2.38 17.92
CA SER A 259 7.41 -1.56 19.03
C SER A 259 5.93 -1.19 18.88
N THR A 260 5.32 -1.44 17.74
CA THR A 260 3.92 -1.08 17.45
C THR A 260 2.99 -2.21 17.87
N PRO A 261 2.12 -2.04 18.88
CA PRO A 261 1.29 -3.14 19.41
C PRO A 261 0.41 -3.82 18.36
N ALA A 262 -0.09 -3.06 17.39
CA ALA A 262 -0.93 -3.61 16.31
C ALA A 262 -0.18 -4.60 15.39
N TYR A 263 1.14 -4.61 15.39
CA TYR A 263 1.97 -5.48 14.58
C TYR A 263 2.55 -6.68 15.36
N ALA A 264 2.28 -6.78 16.66
CA ALA A 264 2.78 -7.89 17.49
C ALA A 264 2.52 -9.27 16.89
N PRO A 265 1.33 -9.59 16.31
CA PRO A 265 1.08 -10.89 15.68
C PRO A 265 2.04 -11.24 14.54
N CYS A 266 2.56 -10.23 13.82
CA CYS A 266 3.55 -10.44 12.76
C CYS A 266 4.92 -10.86 13.30
N PHE A 267 5.21 -10.58 14.58
CA PHE A 267 6.41 -11.04 15.28
C PHE A 267 6.18 -12.34 16.04
N GLU A 268 5.01 -12.51 16.65
CA GLU A 268 4.64 -13.71 17.42
C GLU A 268 4.69 -14.99 16.56
N ILE A 269 4.29 -14.92 15.30
CA ILE A 269 4.35 -16.07 14.38
C ILE A 269 5.78 -16.61 14.17
N HIS A 270 6.78 -15.78 14.42
CA HIS A 270 8.20 -16.15 14.35
C HIS A 270 8.82 -16.42 15.73
N GLY A 271 8.01 -16.54 16.79
CA GLY A 271 8.50 -16.70 18.15
C GLY A 271 9.15 -15.44 18.75
N LEU A 272 8.95 -14.27 18.12
CA LEU A 272 9.57 -12.99 18.51
C LEU A 272 8.67 -12.10 19.38
N GLY A 273 7.70 -12.69 20.08
CA GLY A 273 6.78 -11.96 20.96
C GLY A 273 7.50 -11.22 22.11
N GLU A 274 8.61 -11.78 22.65
CA GLU A 274 9.41 -11.13 23.68
C GLU A 274 10.16 -9.92 23.14
N LEU A 275 10.76 -10.04 21.95
CA LEU A 275 11.36 -8.91 21.25
C LEU A 275 10.36 -7.77 21.04
N SER A 276 9.14 -8.08 20.61
CA SER A 276 8.10 -7.06 20.42
C SER A 276 7.77 -6.35 21.75
N ARG A 277 7.66 -7.07 22.86
CA ARG A 277 7.43 -6.48 24.19
C ARG A 277 8.60 -5.59 24.63
N GLU A 278 9.84 -6.05 24.45
CA GLU A 278 11.05 -5.25 24.74
C GLU A 278 11.06 -3.95 23.94
N MET A 279 10.79 -4.02 22.62
CA MET A 279 10.72 -2.84 21.75
C MET A 279 9.63 -1.86 22.20
N GLN A 280 8.47 -2.34 22.65
CA GLN A 280 7.42 -1.48 23.19
C GLN A 280 7.84 -0.76 24.48
N ILE A 281 8.60 -1.43 25.36
CA ILE A 281 9.13 -0.82 26.60
C ILE A 281 10.14 0.28 26.23
N LEU A 282 11.13 -0.01 25.36
CA LEU A 282 12.15 0.95 24.93
C LEU A 282 11.50 2.16 24.21
N SER A 283 10.54 1.94 23.34
CA SER A 283 9.81 2.99 22.63
C SER A 283 9.05 3.93 23.61
N ARG A 284 8.35 3.38 24.60
CA ARG A 284 7.68 4.17 25.65
C ARG A 284 8.64 4.97 26.49
N ALA A 285 9.84 4.43 26.74
CA ALA A 285 10.91 5.10 27.43
C ALA A 285 11.70 6.09 26.56
N GLN A 286 11.32 6.29 25.29
CA GLN A 286 12.00 7.14 24.29
C GLN A 286 13.47 6.73 24.03
N ARG A 287 13.81 5.45 24.24
CA ARG A 287 15.16 4.89 24.06
C ARG A 287 15.32 4.34 22.64
N TRP A 288 15.01 5.16 21.66
CA TRP A 288 14.96 4.78 20.23
C TRP A 288 16.31 4.34 19.67
N GLU A 289 17.41 4.90 20.17
CA GLU A 289 18.77 4.60 19.69
C GLU A 289 19.23 3.18 20.05
N GLU A 290 18.63 2.58 21.09
CA GLU A 290 19.01 1.25 21.54
C GLU A 290 18.24 0.14 20.83
N MET A 291 17.12 0.49 20.22
CA MET A 291 16.22 -0.49 19.62
C MET A 291 16.82 -1.24 18.42
N PRO A 292 17.57 -0.59 17.50
CA PRO A 292 18.17 -1.28 16.36
C PRO A 292 19.17 -2.37 16.77
N ASP A 293 19.89 -2.20 17.88
CA ASP A 293 20.89 -3.15 18.38
C ASP A 293 20.29 -4.48 18.85
N ARG A 294 18.97 -4.49 19.12
CA ARG A 294 18.22 -5.71 19.48
C ARG A 294 17.76 -6.54 18.27
N ILE A 295 17.87 -5.98 17.08
CA ILE A 295 17.50 -6.67 15.83
C ILE A 295 18.76 -7.39 15.32
N THR A 296 18.84 -8.69 15.54
CA THR A 296 19.93 -9.54 15.03
C THR A 296 19.88 -9.67 13.50
N ASP A 297 20.91 -10.19 12.88
CA ASP A 297 20.91 -10.47 11.44
C ASP A 297 19.83 -11.47 11.04
N GLU A 298 19.57 -12.47 11.89
CA GLU A 298 18.51 -13.45 11.68
C GLU A 298 17.14 -12.77 11.65
N VAL A 299 16.85 -11.92 12.65
CA VAL A 299 15.60 -11.15 12.70
C VAL A 299 15.50 -10.20 11.50
N LEU A 300 16.57 -9.48 11.18
CA LEU A 300 16.58 -8.59 10.01
C LEU A 300 16.20 -9.37 8.73
N ASN A 301 16.81 -10.52 8.50
CA ASN A 301 16.60 -11.34 7.32
C ASN A 301 15.18 -11.98 7.24
N LEU A 302 14.46 -12.09 8.36
CA LEU A 302 13.03 -12.47 8.32
C LEU A 302 12.18 -11.37 7.70
N TYR A 303 12.43 -10.10 8.03
CA TYR A 303 11.58 -8.97 7.63
C TYR A 303 12.08 -8.24 6.38
N ALA A 304 13.38 -8.21 6.14
CA ALA A 304 13.98 -7.45 5.05
C ALA A 304 14.63 -8.34 3.99
N VAL A 305 14.63 -7.89 2.76
CA VAL A 305 15.45 -8.44 1.69
C VAL A 305 16.73 -7.60 1.62
N VAL A 306 17.88 -8.26 1.82
CA VAL A 306 19.18 -7.62 1.91
C VAL A 306 20.04 -8.09 0.74
N GLY A 307 20.67 -7.18 0.01
CA GLY A 307 21.59 -7.52 -1.10
C GLY A 307 22.03 -6.31 -1.89
N THR A 308 23.11 -6.46 -2.65
CA THR A 308 23.54 -5.44 -3.62
C THR A 308 22.55 -5.29 -4.75
N TYR A 309 22.69 -4.26 -5.60
CA TYR A 309 21.83 -4.05 -6.78
C TYR A 309 21.82 -5.26 -7.71
N ASP A 310 22.91 -6.02 -7.79
CA ASP A 310 23.00 -7.20 -8.64
C ASP A 310 22.27 -8.43 -8.08
N GLU A 311 22.06 -8.47 -6.75
CA GLU A 311 21.44 -9.61 -6.05
C GLU A 311 19.96 -9.39 -5.70
N ILE A 312 19.57 -8.14 -5.45
CA ILE A 312 18.31 -7.81 -4.76
C ILE A 312 17.07 -8.29 -5.50
N VAL A 313 17.03 -8.17 -6.82
CA VAL A 313 15.88 -8.57 -7.63
C VAL A 313 15.68 -10.09 -7.58
N GLY A 314 16.77 -10.87 -7.68
CA GLY A 314 16.71 -12.33 -7.54
C GLY A 314 16.16 -12.75 -6.17
N ARG A 315 16.64 -12.12 -5.10
CA ARG A 315 16.19 -12.38 -3.72
C ARG A 315 14.72 -11.98 -3.47
N LEU A 316 14.25 -10.89 -4.08
CA LEU A 316 12.84 -10.48 -4.04
C LEU A 316 11.96 -11.52 -4.72
N ARG A 317 12.35 -11.96 -5.91
CA ARG A 317 11.59 -12.99 -6.66
C ARG A 317 11.57 -14.33 -5.94
N GLU A 318 12.69 -14.76 -5.37
CA GLU A 318 12.77 -15.98 -4.57
C GLU A 318 11.82 -15.93 -3.37
N ARG A 319 11.82 -14.80 -2.64
CA ARG A 319 11.02 -14.66 -1.42
C ARG A 319 9.54 -14.50 -1.67
N TYR A 320 9.13 -13.71 -2.68
CA TYR A 320 7.75 -13.27 -2.85
C TYR A 320 7.08 -13.75 -4.14
N GLY A 321 7.83 -14.24 -5.12
CA GLY A 321 7.32 -14.47 -6.47
C GLY A 321 6.13 -15.43 -6.60
N ARG A 322 5.92 -16.30 -5.62
CA ARG A 322 4.78 -17.24 -5.56
C ARG A 322 3.61 -16.75 -4.72
N LEU A 323 3.81 -15.67 -3.94
CA LEU A 323 2.87 -15.23 -2.91
C LEU A 323 2.16 -13.93 -3.29
N VAL A 324 2.81 -13.11 -4.11
CA VAL A 324 2.33 -11.76 -4.43
C VAL A 324 2.25 -11.56 -5.95
N THR A 325 1.37 -10.66 -6.35
CA THR A 325 1.20 -10.27 -7.76
C THR A 325 2.03 -9.05 -8.13
N ASN A 326 2.18 -8.11 -7.18
CA ASN A 326 2.84 -6.83 -7.39
C ASN A 326 3.89 -6.61 -6.28
N CYS A 327 5.05 -6.08 -6.66
CA CYS A 327 6.12 -5.75 -5.74
C CYS A 327 6.54 -4.29 -5.94
N GLU A 328 6.50 -3.50 -4.87
CA GLU A 328 7.05 -2.15 -4.85
C GLU A 328 8.57 -2.25 -4.74
N PHE A 329 9.26 -1.65 -5.68
CA PHE A 329 10.71 -1.64 -5.74
C PHE A 329 11.22 -0.36 -6.42
N SER A 330 12.31 0.20 -5.91
CA SER A 330 13.05 1.27 -6.56
C SER A 330 14.46 1.39 -6.00
N ILE A 331 15.32 2.11 -6.71
CA ILE A 331 16.62 2.60 -6.23
C ILE A 331 16.70 4.11 -6.46
N PRO A 332 17.57 4.85 -5.75
CA PRO A 332 17.80 6.26 -6.03
C PRO A 332 18.28 6.49 -7.47
N VAL A 333 17.63 7.42 -8.19
CA VAL A 333 17.99 7.79 -9.55
C VAL A 333 18.61 9.19 -9.52
N ARG A 334 19.94 9.26 -9.71
CA ARG A 334 20.70 10.52 -9.68
C ARG A 334 21.14 10.98 -11.08
N GLY A 335 20.99 10.09 -12.06
CA GLY A 335 21.38 10.37 -13.43
C GLY A 335 21.06 9.22 -14.39
N PRO A 336 21.46 9.34 -15.67
CA PRO A 336 21.09 8.38 -16.70
C PRO A 336 21.54 6.92 -16.42
N ALA A 337 22.71 6.73 -15.82
CA ALA A 337 23.22 5.40 -15.51
C ALA A 337 22.39 4.68 -14.44
N ASP A 338 21.90 5.43 -13.41
CA ASP A 338 21.00 4.87 -12.41
C ASP A 338 19.62 4.54 -13.02
N ALA A 339 19.14 5.39 -13.93
CA ALA A 339 17.89 5.16 -14.63
C ALA A 339 17.94 3.91 -15.53
N GLU A 340 19.05 3.71 -16.26
CA GLU A 340 19.27 2.51 -17.06
C GLU A 340 19.32 1.26 -16.18
N ARG A 341 20.12 1.28 -15.14
CA ARG A 341 20.18 0.19 -14.16
C ARG A 341 18.80 -0.13 -13.56
N LEU A 342 18.05 0.89 -13.16
CA LEU A 342 16.71 0.68 -12.61
C LEU A 342 15.76 0.05 -13.63
N ARG A 343 15.83 0.45 -14.91
CA ARG A 343 15.05 -0.17 -15.99
C ARG A 343 15.36 -1.66 -16.12
N ASP A 344 16.64 -2.03 -16.09
CA ASP A 344 17.06 -3.43 -16.16
C ASP A 344 16.56 -4.24 -14.96
N MET A 345 16.64 -3.65 -13.76
CA MET A 345 16.12 -4.27 -12.53
C MET A 345 14.59 -4.45 -12.57
N VAL A 346 13.85 -3.46 -13.07
CA VAL A 346 12.39 -3.54 -13.27
C VAL A 346 12.05 -4.65 -14.25
N THR A 347 12.74 -4.71 -15.38
CA THR A 347 12.57 -5.77 -16.37
C THR A 347 12.85 -7.15 -15.78
N ALA A 348 13.92 -7.29 -15.01
CA ALA A 348 14.27 -8.53 -14.34
C ALA A 348 13.24 -8.95 -13.27
N LEU A 349 12.64 -7.98 -12.54
CA LEU A 349 11.58 -8.23 -11.57
C LEU A 349 10.29 -8.75 -12.23
N GLN A 350 9.98 -8.25 -13.42
CA GLN A 350 8.80 -8.61 -14.22
C GLN A 350 8.96 -9.93 -14.97
N ALA A 351 10.19 -10.42 -15.14
CA ALA A 351 10.43 -11.68 -15.86
C ALA A 351 9.58 -12.84 -15.28
N PRO A 352 9.18 -13.84 -16.10
CA PRO A 352 8.38 -14.98 -15.70
C PRO A 352 9.00 -15.82 -14.57
#